data_7d31c7f8218c7dc74b351e9f55d1df9f
#
_entry.id   7d31c7f8218c7dc74b351e9f55d1df9f
#
_cell.length_a   1.000
_cell.length_b   1.000
_cell.length_c   1.000
_cell.angle_alpha   90.00
_cell.angle_beta   90.00
_cell.angle_gamma   90.00
#
_symmetry.space_group_name_H-M   'P 1'
#
loop_
_entity.id
_entity.type
_entity.pdbx_description
1 polymer ?
#
loop_
_entity_poly.entity_id
_entity_poly.type
_entity_poly.pdbx_seq_one_letter_code
_entity_poly.pdbx_strand_id
1 'polypeptide(L)'
;MAIAGTVPTELGDKRIRDLLMQYAVPAIIAMTASSLYNMVDSIYIGHIKDVGSYAISGLAVTFPLMNLATALGTLVGVGASTILSMLLGQRNYKAANKVLLNEVLLNIIIGVAFSVVTLSFLDPILMFFGASQNTLPFARDYMVIILLGNVITHLYFGLNNMVRASGNPKLAMGLTVFTVVSNTIMDPIFIFVLDMGIKGAAIATVLCQLMALIYTARYFFNQNNYLHLPKSLRDYKLDIRIAKDSLTIGMGPFLMNSAACIVTLFINQQMLKYGGDLAIGAYGIVNRISFFFIMINMGFNQGMQPIAGYNFGAGKYTRVKRVFKLTVICATIVSCVGFIVSEFMPDLTVSLFTNDPELKELADKGLRLANLAFPLVGFQMVATNFFQSLGMVHKSILLSLSRQLLFLVPLIYFLPVFFGHRGVWMSFPIADTAAIVLSTILLLSLFRKFRKLNDGDDPAILGSKIKQA
;
A
#
# COMPACT_ATOMS: atom_id res chain seq x y z
N MET A 1 -5.47 26.72 6.98
CA MET A 1 -6.38 26.73 5.84
C MET A 1 -5.56 26.89 4.57
N ALA A 2 -5.39 25.84 3.76
CA ALA A 2 -4.82 25.99 2.42
C ALA A 2 -5.86 26.70 1.57
N ILE A 3 -5.46 27.79 0.93
CA ILE A 3 -6.33 28.59 0.07
C ILE A 3 -6.79 27.69 -1.09
N ALA A 4 -8.09 27.42 -1.16
CA ALA A 4 -8.68 26.71 -2.26
C ALA A 4 -8.35 27.46 -3.56
N GLY A 5 -7.69 26.79 -4.54
CA GLY A 5 -7.43 27.35 -5.85
C GLY A 5 -5.97 27.63 -6.21
N THR A 6 -5.01 27.54 -5.27
CA THR A 6 -3.60 27.75 -5.62
C THR A 6 -2.97 26.47 -6.17
N VAL A 7 -2.42 26.58 -7.38
CA VAL A 7 -1.59 25.55 -8.01
C VAL A 7 -0.43 25.19 -7.06
N PRO A 8 -0.05 23.90 -6.90
CA PRO A 8 1.00 23.48 -5.98
C PRO A 8 2.41 23.80 -6.53
N THR A 9 2.68 25.09 -6.78
CA THR A 9 4.02 25.58 -7.20
C THR A 9 5.08 25.24 -6.15
N GLU A 10 4.68 25.11 -4.88
CA GLU A 10 5.57 24.71 -3.79
C GLU A 10 6.33 23.41 -4.06
N LEU A 11 5.73 22.45 -4.78
CA LEU A 11 6.39 21.19 -5.16
C LEU A 11 7.65 21.41 -6.01
N GLY A 12 7.64 22.48 -6.82
CA GLY A 12 8.75 22.86 -7.68
C GLY A 12 9.78 23.78 -7.04
N ASP A 13 9.43 24.52 -5.98
CA ASP A 13 10.24 25.67 -5.53
C ASP A 13 10.70 25.56 -4.07
N LYS A 14 9.88 24.98 -3.18
CA LYS A 14 10.21 24.81 -1.76
C LYS A 14 11.41 23.88 -1.55
N ARG A 15 12.13 24.03 -0.43
CA ARG A 15 13.25 23.15 -0.08
C ARG A 15 12.80 21.70 -0.01
N ILE A 16 13.54 20.78 -0.62
CA ILE A 16 13.18 19.35 -0.73
C ILE A 16 13.01 18.71 0.65
N ARG A 17 13.83 19.08 1.65
CA ARG A 17 13.72 18.55 3.01
C ARG A 17 12.37 18.89 3.63
N ASP A 18 11.96 20.15 3.51
CA ASP A 18 10.70 20.62 4.11
C ASP A 18 9.50 20.03 3.40
N LEU A 19 9.59 19.90 2.06
CA LEU A 19 8.59 19.20 1.26
C LEU A 19 8.47 17.74 1.64
N LEU A 20 9.58 17.01 1.73
CA LEU A 20 9.54 15.59 2.07
C LEU A 20 8.88 15.39 3.43
N MET A 21 9.22 16.20 4.44
CA MET A 21 8.58 16.12 5.75
C MET A 21 7.11 16.52 5.71
N GLN A 22 6.76 17.55 4.94
CA GLN A 22 5.37 17.99 4.76
C GLN A 22 4.47 16.91 4.16
N TYR A 23 5.02 16.00 3.33
CA TYR A 23 4.28 14.93 2.68
C TYR A 23 4.43 13.58 3.40
N ALA A 24 5.64 13.26 3.88
CA ALA A 24 5.93 11.98 4.50
C ALA A 24 5.31 11.86 5.89
N VAL A 25 5.40 12.90 6.74
CA VAL A 25 4.84 12.83 8.10
C VAL A 25 3.34 12.56 8.10
N PRO A 26 2.51 13.28 7.32
CA PRO A 26 1.09 12.93 7.18
C PRO A 26 0.86 11.52 6.64
N ALA A 27 1.67 11.05 5.68
CA ALA A 27 1.53 9.71 5.14
C ALA A 27 1.89 8.63 6.16
N ILE A 28 2.95 8.83 6.97
CA ILE A 28 3.33 7.92 8.06
C ILE A 28 2.22 7.83 9.09
N ILE A 29 1.66 8.97 9.52
CA ILE A 29 0.54 8.99 10.48
C ILE A 29 -0.65 8.22 9.92
N ALA A 30 -1.02 8.44 8.66
CA ALA A 30 -2.11 7.75 7.99
C ALA A 30 -1.87 6.23 7.90
N MET A 31 -0.66 5.80 7.54
CA MET A 31 -0.30 4.38 7.44
C MET A 31 -0.32 3.70 8.81
N THR A 32 0.25 4.33 9.83
CA THR A 32 0.26 3.82 11.20
C THR A 32 -1.15 3.73 11.77
N ALA A 33 -1.97 4.76 11.57
CA ALA A 33 -3.38 4.76 12.00
C ALA A 33 -4.17 3.63 11.32
N SER A 34 -3.99 3.42 10.01
CA SER A 34 -4.64 2.32 9.28
C SER A 34 -4.20 0.93 9.78
N SER A 35 -2.94 0.78 10.19
CA SER A 35 -2.45 -0.48 10.76
C SER A 35 -3.06 -0.76 12.14
N LEU A 36 -3.14 0.25 12.99
CA LEU A 36 -3.78 0.14 14.31
C LEU A 36 -5.28 -0.16 14.19
N TYR A 37 -5.96 0.46 13.24
CA TYR A 37 -7.36 0.22 12.95
C TYR A 37 -7.65 -1.26 12.68
N ASN A 38 -6.92 -1.90 11.76
CA ASN A 38 -7.13 -3.32 11.45
C ASN A 38 -6.96 -4.23 12.68
N MET A 39 -6.11 -3.83 13.63
CA MET A 39 -5.93 -4.54 14.89
C MET A 39 -7.14 -4.36 15.81
N VAL A 40 -7.65 -3.14 15.95
CA VAL A 40 -8.79 -2.80 16.82
C VAL A 40 -10.07 -3.46 16.31
N ASP A 41 -10.33 -3.42 15.01
CA ASP A 41 -11.48 -4.09 14.37
C ASP A 41 -11.46 -5.60 14.65
N SER A 42 -10.31 -6.25 14.50
CA SER A 42 -10.15 -7.68 14.82
C SER A 42 -10.42 -7.99 16.31
N ILE A 43 -10.06 -7.08 17.23
CA ILE A 43 -10.33 -7.23 18.65
C ILE A 43 -11.84 -7.18 18.91
N TYR A 44 -12.54 -6.21 18.35
CA TYR A 44 -14.00 -6.11 18.54
C TYR A 44 -14.74 -7.34 18.00
N ILE A 45 -14.38 -7.80 16.80
CA ILE A 45 -15.00 -9.00 16.20
C ILE A 45 -14.73 -10.24 17.05
N GLY A 46 -13.52 -10.39 17.60
CA GLY A 46 -13.18 -11.50 18.49
C GLY A 46 -13.95 -11.54 19.81
N HIS A 47 -14.52 -10.41 20.26
CA HIS A 47 -15.30 -10.29 21.48
C HIS A 47 -16.82 -10.39 21.28
N ILE A 48 -17.30 -10.74 20.09
CA ILE A 48 -18.72 -11.01 19.85
C ILE A 48 -19.13 -12.23 20.70
N LYS A 49 -20.21 -12.08 21.50
CA LYS A 49 -20.70 -13.13 22.40
C LYS A 49 -21.01 -14.41 21.61
N ASP A 50 -20.67 -15.55 22.20
CA ASP A 50 -20.96 -16.92 21.76
C ASP A 50 -20.35 -17.34 20.42
N VAL A 51 -20.01 -16.41 19.54
CA VAL A 51 -19.54 -16.69 18.17
C VAL A 51 -18.21 -16.01 17.81
N GLY A 52 -17.58 -15.27 18.73
CA GLY A 52 -16.39 -14.47 18.45
C GLY A 52 -15.24 -15.26 17.83
N SER A 53 -14.99 -16.50 18.26
CA SER A 53 -13.95 -17.36 17.68
C SER A 53 -14.25 -17.78 16.24
N TYR A 54 -15.50 -18.04 15.90
CA TYR A 54 -15.91 -18.34 14.53
C TYR A 54 -15.93 -17.08 13.66
N ALA A 55 -16.34 -15.96 14.22
CA ALA A 55 -16.39 -14.67 13.52
C ALA A 55 -14.97 -14.18 13.16
N ILE A 56 -14.01 -14.24 14.09
CA ILE A 56 -12.61 -13.85 13.80
C ILE A 56 -11.95 -14.81 12.82
N SER A 57 -12.27 -16.12 12.91
CA SER A 57 -11.79 -17.11 11.95
C SER A 57 -12.41 -16.88 10.56
N GLY A 58 -13.70 -16.52 10.50
CA GLY A 58 -14.35 -16.09 9.27
C GLY A 58 -13.70 -14.85 8.67
N LEU A 59 -13.41 -13.84 9.49
CA LEU A 59 -12.68 -12.65 9.05
C LEU A 59 -11.29 -13.00 8.47
N ALA A 60 -10.56 -13.89 9.11
CA ALA A 60 -9.24 -14.32 8.64
C ALA A 60 -9.29 -14.94 7.23
N VAL A 61 -10.34 -15.72 6.95
CA VAL A 61 -10.58 -16.31 5.61
C VAL A 61 -10.85 -15.24 4.55
N THR A 62 -11.45 -14.10 4.92
CA THR A 62 -11.73 -13.00 3.96
C THR A 62 -10.49 -12.18 3.61
N PHE A 63 -9.43 -12.27 4.40
CA PHE A 63 -8.24 -11.41 4.28
C PHE A 63 -7.59 -11.42 2.89
N PRO A 64 -7.36 -12.58 2.22
CA PRO A 64 -6.78 -12.59 0.87
C PRO A 64 -7.66 -11.87 -0.15
N LEU A 65 -8.98 -12.01 -0.03
CA LEU A 65 -9.94 -11.39 -0.92
C LEU A 65 -10.02 -9.87 -0.72
N MET A 66 -9.97 -9.42 0.54
CA MET A 66 -9.89 -8.00 0.88
C MET A 66 -8.58 -7.36 0.38
N ASN A 67 -7.46 -8.07 0.49
CA ASN A 67 -6.18 -7.61 -0.04
C ASN A 67 -6.21 -7.48 -1.57
N LEU A 68 -6.85 -8.42 -2.26
CA LEU A 68 -7.02 -8.34 -3.71
C LEU A 68 -7.90 -7.15 -4.11
N ALA A 69 -9.01 -6.91 -3.40
CA ALA A 69 -9.86 -5.74 -3.60
C ALA A 69 -9.08 -4.43 -3.41
N THR A 70 -8.32 -4.33 -2.32
CA THR A 70 -7.47 -3.16 -2.04
C THR A 70 -6.37 -3.00 -3.10
N ALA A 71 -5.78 -4.09 -3.57
CA ALA A 71 -4.78 -4.07 -4.63
C ALA A 71 -5.34 -3.52 -5.95
N LEU A 72 -6.59 -3.85 -6.30
CA LEU A 72 -7.27 -3.30 -7.48
C LEU A 72 -7.57 -1.80 -7.34
N GLY A 73 -8.00 -1.34 -6.16
CA GLY A 73 -8.17 0.09 -5.88
C GLY A 73 -6.84 0.85 -5.97
N THR A 74 -5.75 0.27 -5.45
CA THR A 74 -4.41 0.88 -5.54
C THR A 74 -3.85 0.86 -6.97
N LEU A 75 -4.19 -0.14 -7.78
CA LEU A 75 -3.85 -0.20 -9.20
C LEU A 75 -4.24 1.08 -9.93
N VAL A 76 -5.49 1.49 -9.77
CA VAL A 76 -6.03 2.70 -10.41
C VAL A 76 -5.49 3.96 -9.71
N GLY A 77 -5.64 4.04 -8.38
CA GLY A 77 -5.32 5.24 -7.60
C GLY A 77 -3.85 5.65 -7.68
N VAL A 78 -2.92 4.69 -7.54
CA VAL A 78 -1.48 4.97 -7.60
C VAL A 78 -1.03 5.27 -9.03
N GLY A 79 -1.57 4.56 -10.03
CA GLY A 79 -1.26 4.82 -11.43
C GLY A 79 -1.68 6.22 -11.86
N ALA A 80 -2.93 6.57 -11.61
CA ALA A 80 -3.48 7.87 -11.97
C ALA A 80 -2.82 9.02 -11.19
N SER A 81 -2.55 8.86 -9.88
CA SER A 81 -1.88 9.90 -9.08
C SER A 81 -0.44 10.17 -9.52
N THR A 82 0.26 9.16 -10.03
CA THR A 82 1.60 9.31 -10.63
C THR A 82 1.54 10.17 -11.89
N ILE A 83 0.60 9.86 -12.83
CA ILE A 83 0.41 10.65 -14.05
C ILE A 83 -0.01 12.08 -13.69
N LEU A 84 -0.95 12.23 -12.76
CA LEU A 84 -1.39 13.53 -12.28
C LEU A 84 -0.23 14.39 -11.80
N SER A 85 0.65 13.83 -10.95
CA SER A 85 1.81 14.57 -10.42
C SER A 85 2.73 15.08 -11.53
N MET A 86 2.98 14.27 -12.57
CA MET A 86 3.80 14.66 -13.71
C MET A 86 3.15 15.76 -14.56
N LEU A 87 1.84 15.63 -14.84
CA LEU A 87 1.09 16.64 -15.60
C LEU A 87 1.01 17.97 -14.86
N LEU A 88 0.90 17.94 -13.53
CA LEU A 88 0.96 19.16 -12.72
C LEU A 88 2.36 19.85 -12.83
N GLY A 89 3.42 19.04 -12.86
CA GLY A 89 4.78 19.54 -13.13
C GLY A 89 4.94 20.17 -14.49
N GLN A 90 4.28 19.63 -15.52
CA GLN A 90 4.21 20.17 -16.89
C GLN A 90 3.24 21.36 -17.01
N ARG A 91 2.52 21.73 -15.95
CA ARG A 91 1.47 22.74 -15.93
C ARG A 91 0.29 22.45 -16.89
N ASN A 92 0.10 21.17 -17.24
CA ASN A 92 -0.99 20.73 -18.11
C ASN A 92 -2.25 20.36 -17.28
N TYR A 93 -2.94 21.38 -16.78
CA TYR A 93 -4.11 21.21 -15.91
C TYR A 93 -5.31 20.58 -16.64
N LYS A 94 -5.41 20.81 -17.96
CA LYS A 94 -6.50 20.22 -18.77
C LYS A 94 -6.37 18.70 -18.84
N ALA A 95 -5.17 18.19 -19.09
CA ALA A 95 -4.89 16.76 -19.06
C ALA A 95 -5.00 16.20 -17.64
N ALA A 96 -4.56 16.94 -16.62
CA ALA A 96 -4.69 16.56 -15.21
C ALA A 96 -6.16 16.32 -14.79
N ASN A 97 -7.08 17.19 -15.21
CA ASN A 97 -8.53 17.01 -14.97
C ASN A 97 -9.09 15.79 -15.69
N LYS A 98 -8.62 15.47 -16.90
CA LYS A 98 -9.01 14.22 -17.58
C LYS A 98 -8.50 12.98 -16.82
N VAL A 99 -7.31 13.02 -16.24
CA VAL A 99 -6.79 11.91 -15.43
C VAL A 99 -7.66 11.70 -14.19
N LEU A 100 -8.03 12.78 -13.48
CA LEU A 100 -8.94 12.70 -12.33
C LEU A 100 -10.29 12.06 -12.72
N LEU A 101 -10.87 12.47 -13.86
CA LEU A 101 -12.11 11.89 -14.35
C LEU A 101 -11.96 10.40 -14.70
N ASN A 102 -10.87 10.02 -15.37
CA ASN A 102 -10.61 8.63 -15.73
C ASN A 102 -10.39 7.75 -14.50
N GLU A 103 -9.76 8.29 -13.46
CA GLU A 103 -9.56 7.62 -12.17
C GLU A 103 -10.91 7.23 -11.56
N VAL A 104 -11.87 8.18 -11.49
CA VAL A 104 -13.22 7.93 -10.96
C VAL A 104 -13.93 6.84 -11.79
N LEU A 105 -13.93 6.98 -13.12
CA LEU A 105 -14.60 6.02 -14.01
C LEU A 105 -13.99 4.62 -13.91
N LEU A 106 -12.65 4.52 -13.89
CA LEU A 106 -11.97 3.23 -13.77
C LEU A 106 -12.25 2.54 -12.43
N ASN A 107 -12.25 3.28 -11.33
CA ASN A 107 -12.56 2.72 -10.01
C ASN A 107 -14.01 2.22 -9.94
N ILE A 108 -14.95 2.92 -10.57
CA ILE A 108 -16.34 2.43 -10.67
C ILE A 108 -16.39 1.15 -11.50
N ILE A 109 -15.80 1.14 -12.70
CA ILE A 109 -15.85 -0.01 -13.62
C ILE A 109 -15.19 -1.24 -12.98
N ILE A 110 -13.97 -1.10 -12.46
CA ILE A 110 -13.22 -2.20 -11.85
C ILE A 110 -13.88 -2.65 -10.54
N GLY A 111 -14.35 -1.69 -9.72
CA GLY A 111 -15.04 -1.99 -8.47
C GLY A 111 -16.34 -2.76 -8.68
N VAL A 112 -17.18 -2.34 -9.64
CA VAL A 112 -18.41 -3.06 -10.00
C VAL A 112 -18.08 -4.43 -10.58
N ALA A 113 -17.16 -4.50 -11.55
CA ALA A 113 -16.79 -5.77 -12.18
C ALA A 113 -16.26 -6.78 -11.16
N PHE A 114 -15.36 -6.35 -10.28
CA PHE A 114 -14.83 -7.19 -9.20
C PHE A 114 -15.93 -7.66 -8.23
N SER A 115 -16.82 -6.76 -7.81
CA SER A 115 -17.91 -7.09 -6.91
C SER A 115 -18.89 -8.09 -7.54
N VAL A 116 -19.30 -7.88 -8.78
CA VAL A 116 -20.23 -8.78 -9.49
C VAL A 116 -19.61 -10.17 -9.64
N VAL A 117 -18.36 -10.25 -10.13
CA VAL A 117 -17.69 -11.54 -10.32
C VAL A 117 -17.50 -12.25 -8.97
N THR A 118 -17.03 -11.53 -7.95
CA THR A 118 -16.75 -12.14 -6.64
C THR A 118 -18.04 -12.57 -5.93
N LEU A 119 -19.11 -11.76 -5.97
CA LEU A 119 -20.40 -12.12 -5.39
C LEU A 119 -21.02 -13.34 -6.06
N SER A 120 -20.85 -13.48 -7.38
CA SER A 120 -21.37 -14.66 -8.13
C SER A 120 -20.73 -15.97 -7.72
N PHE A 121 -19.49 -15.95 -7.22
CA PHE A 121 -18.72 -17.13 -6.85
C PHE A 121 -18.22 -17.04 -5.40
N LEU A 122 -18.91 -16.31 -4.51
CA LEU A 122 -18.40 -15.98 -3.17
C LEU A 122 -18.13 -17.21 -2.32
N ASP A 123 -19.10 -18.13 -2.20
CA ASP A 123 -18.97 -19.31 -1.36
C ASP A 123 -17.82 -20.24 -1.83
N PRO A 124 -17.71 -20.60 -3.13
CA PRO A 124 -16.56 -21.33 -3.63
C PRO A 124 -15.21 -20.65 -3.38
N ILE A 125 -15.15 -19.33 -3.51
CA ILE A 125 -13.91 -18.55 -3.28
C ILE A 125 -13.54 -18.60 -1.79
N LEU A 126 -14.50 -18.39 -0.89
CA LEU A 126 -14.25 -18.44 0.56
C LEU A 126 -13.83 -19.85 1.01
N MET A 127 -14.45 -20.90 0.46
CA MET A 127 -14.04 -22.29 0.74
C MET A 127 -12.63 -22.58 0.22
N PHE A 128 -12.28 -22.07 -0.96
CA PHE A 128 -10.91 -22.18 -1.49
C PHE A 128 -9.86 -21.51 -0.57
N PHE A 129 -10.22 -20.39 0.08
CA PHE A 129 -9.36 -19.73 1.07
C PHE A 129 -9.41 -20.34 2.46
N GLY A 130 -10.13 -21.43 2.66
CA GLY A 130 -10.11 -22.23 3.89
C GLY A 130 -11.31 -22.02 4.81
N ALA A 131 -12.43 -21.49 4.30
CA ALA A 131 -13.67 -21.45 5.07
C ALA A 131 -14.18 -22.88 5.37
N SER A 132 -14.52 -23.14 6.63
CA SER A 132 -15.25 -24.34 7.06
C SER A 132 -16.75 -24.08 7.04
N GLN A 133 -17.55 -25.14 7.22
CA GLN A 133 -19.01 -25.00 7.37
C GLN A 133 -19.40 -24.06 8.51
N ASN A 134 -18.59 -23.97 9.57
CA ASN A 134 -18.86 -23.11 10.73
C ASN A 134 -18.43 -21.66 10.51
N THR A 135 -17.39 -21.42 9.74
CA THR A 135 -16.83 -20.05 9.51
C THR A 135 -17.38 -19.39 8.25
N LEU A 136 -17.86 -20.19 7.28
CA LEU A 136 -18.42 -19.69 6.01
C LEU A 136 -19.56 -18.67 6.18
N PRO A 137 -20.55 -18.87 7.06
CA PRO A 137 -21.63 -17.90 7.26
C PRO A 137 -21.09 -16.52 7.68
N PHE A 138 -20.15 -16.48 8.61
CA PHE A 138 -19.54 -15.23 9.09
C PHE A 138 -18.70 -14.54 8.02
N ALA A 139 -17.87 -15.30 7.29
CA ALA A 139 -17.08 -14.80 6.19
C ALA A 139 -17.97 -14.25 5.07
N ARG A 140 -19.06 -14.94 4.74
CA ARG A 140 -20.03 -14.54 3.73
C ARG A 140 -20.76 -13.25 4.14
N ASP A 141 -21.30 -13.22 5.36
CA ASP A 141 -22.01 -12.06 5.88
C ASP A 141 -21.19 -10.79 5.88
N TYR A 142 -19.91 -10.90 6.23
CA TYR A 142 -18.95 -9.80 6.16
C TYR A 142 -18.66 -9.38 4.72
N MET A 143 -18.29 -10.35 3.87
CA MET A 143 -17.84 -10.07 2.50
C MET A 143 -18.94 -9.56 1.59
N VAL A 144 -20.20 -9.98 1.75
CA VAL A 144 -21.32 -9.45 0.97
C VAL A 144 -21.42 -7.93 1.16
N ILE A 145 -21.34 -7.45 2.39
CA ILE A 145 -21.45 -6.02 2.71
C ILE A 145 -20.24 -5.26 2.17
N ILE A 146 -19.03 -5.79 2.37
CA ILE A 146 -17.80 -5.18 1.84
C ILE A 146 -17.83 -5.11 0.32
N LEU A 147 -18.27 -6.15 -0.37
CA LEU A 147 -18.34 -6.18 -1.84
C LEU A 147 -19.42 -5.24 -2.39
N LEU A 148 -20.55 -5.09 -1.72
CA LEU A 148 -21.56 -4.08 -2.07
C LEU A 148 -21.01 -2.66 -1.89
N GLY A 149 -20.19 -2.43 -0.87
CA GLY A 149 -19.49 -1.17 -0.61
C GLY A 149 -18.18 -0.99 -1.38
N ASN A 150 -17.74 -1.96 -2.16
CA ASN A 150 -16.39 -1.99 -2.75
C ASN A 150 -16.12 -0.80 -3.69
N VAL A 151 -17.12 -0.35 -4.45
CA VAL A 151 -16.99 0.85 -5.30
C VAL A 151 -16.69 2.09 -4.44
N ILE A 152 -17.32 2.21 -3.26
CA ILE A 152 -17.08 3.31 -2.31
C ILE A 152 -15.64 3.23 -1.82
N THR A 153 -15.17 2.04 -1.46
CA THR A 153 -13.80 1.79 -1.02
C THR A 153 -12.78 2.17 -2.09
N HIS A 154 -12.97 1.73 -3.34
CA HIS A 154 -12.08 2.04 -4.45
C HIS A 154 -12.02 3.55 -4.73
N LEU A 155 -13.18 4.21 -4.81
CA LEU A 155 -13.24 5.67 -5.00
C LEU A 155 -12.59 6.44 -3.85
N TYR A 156 -12.82 6.00 -2.60
CA TYR A 156 -12.19 6.62 -1.44
C TYR A 156 -10.67 6.54 -1.50
N PHE A 157 -10.09 5.34 -1.73
CA PHE A 157 -8.65 5.18 -1.83
C PHE A 157 -8.05 5.91 -3.04
N GLY A 158 -8.70 5.83 -4.18
CA GLY A 158 -8.26 6.49 -5.40
C GLY A 158 -8.25 8.01 -5.26
N LEU A 159 -9.37 8.61 -4.87
CA LEU A 159 -9.47 10.06 -4.68
C LEU A 159 -8.58 10.57 -3.53
N ASN A 160 -8.33 9.79 -2.47
CA ASN A 160 -7.38 10.14 -1.42
C ASN A 160 -5.96 10.26 -1.99
N ASN A 161 -5.54 9.34 -2.87
CA ASN A 161 -4.27 9.44 -3.58
C ASN A 161 -4.21 10.68 -4.49
N MET A 162 -5.32 11.02 -5.16
CA MET A 162 -5.43 12.25 -5.96
C MET A 162 -5.30 13.52 -5.12
N VAL A 163 -5.93 13.58 -3.94
CA VAL A 163 -5.79 14.70 -2.99
C VAL A 163 -4.33 14.89 -2.58
N ARG A 164 -3.63 13.79 -2.29
CA ARG A 164 -2.20 13.85 -1.94
C ARG A 164 -1.35 14.35 -3.10
N ALA A 165 -1.56 13.80 -4.30
CA ALA A 165 -0.84 14.17 -5.50
C ALA A 165 -1.12 15.62 -5.94
N SER A 166 -2.31 16.13 -5.62
CA SER A 166 -2.71 17.52 -5.90
C SER A 166 -2.11 18.56 -4.94
N GLY A 167 -1.22 18.18 -4.03
CA GLY A 167 -0.57 19.15 -3.13
C GLY A 167 -1.18 19.27 -1.75
N ASN A 168 -2.17 18.44 -1.39
CA ASN A 168 -2.87 18.50 -0.11
C ASN A 168 -2.65 17.24 0.78
N PRO A 169 -1.40 16.92 1.18
CA PRO A 169 -1.11 15.71 1.97
C PRO A 169 -1.77 15.74 3.36
N LYS A 170 -1.95 16.91 3.96
CA LYS A 170 -2.64 17.05 5.25
C LYS A 170 -4.11 16.71 5.16
N LEU A 171 -4.78 17.09 4.07
CA LEU A 171 -6.18 16.71 3.84
C LEU A 171 -6.29 15.20 3.63
N ALA A 172 -5.42 14.60 2.83
CA ALA A 172 -5.40 13.15 2.62
C ALA A 172 -5.18 12.37 3.93
N MET A 173 -4.27 12.83 4.79
CA MET A 173 -4.09 12.29 6.15
C MET A 173 -5.36 12.45 6.98
N GLY A 174 -5.93 13.66 7.02
CA GLY A 174 -7.13 13.96 7.80
C GLY A 174 -8.29 13.05 7.43
N LEU A 175 -8.50 12.77 6.14
CA LEU A 175 -9.51 11.83 5.65
C LEU A 175 -9.24 10.41 6.15
N THR A 176 -7.98 9.94 6.10
CA THR A 176 -7.63 8.61 6.59
C THR A 176 -7.79 8.50 8.10
N VAL A 177 -7.30 9.47 8.87
CA VAL A 177 -7.47 9.51 10.33
C VAL A 177 -8.96 9.59 10.70
N PHE A 178 -9.73 10.39 9.98
CA PHE A 178 -11.18 10.47 10.17
C PHE A 178 -11.87 9.12 9.96
N THR A 179 -11.55 8.38 8.90
CA THR A 179 -12.13 7.05 8.68
C THR A 179 -11.75 6.08 9.78
N VAL A 180 -10.49 6.08 10.22
CA VAL A 180 -10.00 5.21 11.31
C VAL A 180 -10.71 5.53 12.63
N VAL A 181 -10.74 6.79 13.04
CA VAL A 181 -11.37 7.20 14.31
C VAL A 181 -12.87 6.96 14.28
N SER A 182 -13.54 7.36 13.20
CA SER A 182 -15.00 7.14 13.06
C SER A 182 -15.34 5.65 13.08
N ASN A 183 -14.56 4.81 12.43
CA ASN A 183 -14.79 3.37 12.43
C ASN A 183 -14.57 2.77 13.83
N THR A 184 -13.47 3.10 14.52
CA THR A 184 -13.21 2.66 15.90
C THR A 184 -14.36 3.01 16.86
N ILE A 185 -15.07 4.13 16.62
CA ILE A 185 -16.24 4.54 17.40
C ILE A 185 -17.50 3.80 16.94
N MET A 186 -17.67 3.63 15.62
CA MET A 186 -18.88 3.02 15.06
C MET A 186 -18.92 1.50 15.22
N ASP A 187 -17.76 0.81 15.20
CA ASP A 187 -17.69 -0.64 15.34
C ASP A 187 -18.38 -1.14 16.61
N PRO A 188 -18.07 -0.69 17.84
CA PRO A 188 -18.75 -1.16 19.03
C PRO A 188 -20.25 -0.84 19.03
N ILE A 189 -20.66 0.27 18.39
CA ILE A 189 -22.09 0.62 18.29
C ILE A 189 -22.82 -0.37 17.40
N PHE A 190 -22.29 -0.66 16.21
CA PHE A 190 -22.93 -1.56 15.26
C PHE A 190 -22.82 -3.04 15.70
N ILE A 191 -21.66 -3.43 16.26
CA ILE A 191 -21.40 -4.81 16.68
C ILE A 191 -22.21 -5.17 17.93
N PHE A 192 -22.13 -4.33 18.99
CA PHE A 192 -22.65 -4.68 20.32
C PHE A 192 -23.96 -3.97 20.66
N VAL A 193 -24.10 -2.66 20.39
CA VAL A 193 -25.32 -1.92 20.77
C VAL A 193 -26.48 -2.24 19.85
N LEU A 194 -26.24 -2.33 18.53
CA LEU A 194 -27.24 -2.70 17.52
C LEU A 194 -27.32 -4.22 17.30
N ASP A 195 -26.49 -5.02 17.99
CA ASP A 195 -26.43 -6.48 17.93
C ASP A 195 -26.32 -7.05 16.51
N MET A 196 -25.60 -6.32 15.63
CA MET A 196 -25.42 -6.75 14.24
C MET A 196 -24.23 -7.70 14.05
N GLY A 197 -23.43 -7.94 15.10
CA GLY A 197 -22.27 -8.83 15.04
C GLY A 197 -21.26 -8.44 13.95
N ILE A 198 -20.76 -9.43 13.22
CA ILE A 198 -19.75 -9.21 12.15
C ILE A 198 -20.28 -8.36 10.98
N LYS A 199 -21.59 -8.37 10.71
CA LYS A 199 -22.21 -7.47 9.73
C LYS A 199 -22.07 -6.01 10.12
N GLY A 200 -22.17 -5.74 11.42
CA GLY A 200 -22.00 -4.41 12.00
C GLY A 200 -20.63 -3.82 11.70
N ALA A 201 -19.55 -4.59 11.87
CA ALA A 201 -18.19 -4.17 11.52
C ALA A 201 -18.05 -3.82 10.03
N ALA A 202 -18.59 -4.66 9.14
CA ALA A 202 -18.56 -4.41 7.70
C ALA A 202 -19.34 -3.13 7.32
N ILE A 203 -20.50 -2.90 7.90
CA ILE A 203 -21.32 -1.70 7.66
C ILE A 203 -20.59 -0.45 8.17
N ALA A 204 -20.04 -0.48 9.39
CA ALA A 204 -19.30 0.63 9.96
C ALA A 204 -18.12 1.04 9.05
N THR A 205 -17.36 0.06 8.56
CA THR A 205 -16.26 0.28 7.62
C THR A 205 -16.72 0.99 6.35
N VAL A 206 -17.76 0.49 5.68
CA VAL A 206 -18.27 1.08 4.45
C VAL A 206 -18.85 2.48 4.69
N LEU A 207 -19.55 2.71 5.79
CA LEU A 207 -20.12 4.01 6.14
C LEU A 207 -19.04 5.06 6.41
N CYS A 208 -17.99 4.72 7.14
CA CYS A 208 -16.88 5.64 7.39
C CYS A 208 -16.17 6.04 6.09
N GLN A 209 -15.95 5.09 5.19
CA GLN A 209 -15.38 5.35 3.88
C GLN A 209 -16.32 6.19 3.01
N LEU A 210 -17.61 5.96 3.07
CA LEU A 210 -18.63 6.77 2.36
C LEU A 210 -18.62 8.22 2.84
N MET A 211 -18.57 8.46 4.14
CA MET A 211 -18.48 9.81 4.69
C MET A 211 -17.23 10.55 4.20
N ALA A 212 -16.07 9.89 4.22
CA ALA A 212 -14.83 10.46 3.70
C ALA A 212 -14.90 10.67 2.17
N LEU A 213 -15.51 9.75 1.43
CA LEU A 213 -15.73 9.87 -0.01
C LEU A 213 -16.62 11.09 -0.35
N ILE A 214 -17.72 11.29 0.39
CA ILE A 214 -18.60 12.45 0.20
C ILE A 214 -17.83 13.76 0.37
N TYR A 215 -16.99 13.84 1.41
CA TYR A 215 -16.15 15.03 1.62
C TYR A 215 -15.16 15.23 0.46
N THR A 216 -14.49 14.17 0.05
CA THR A 216 -13.48 14.21 -1.04
C THR A 216 -14.15 14.55 -2.38
N ALA A 217 -15.33 13.98 -2.65
CA ALA A 217 -16.11 14.30 -3.83
C ALA A 217 -16.50 15.78 -3.86
N ARG A 218 -17.01 16.33 -2.74
CA ARG A 218 -17.30 17.78 -2.63
C ARG A 218 -16.07 18.65 -2.90
N TYR A 219 -14.89 18.23 -2.45
CA TYR A 219 -13.63 18.93 -2.72
C TYR A 219 -13.36 18.99 -4.23
N PHE A 220 -13.51 17.88 -4.97
CA PHE A 220 -13.26 17.84 -6.41
C PHE A 220 -14.43 18.37 -7.27
N PHE A 221 -15.66 18.45 -6.76
CA PHE A 221 -16.77 19.11 -7.44
C PHE A 221 -16.72 20.65 -7.35
N ASN A 222 -15.87 21.20 -6.50
CA ASN A 222 -15.69 22.65 -6.40
C ASN A 222 -14.92 23.17 -7.62
N GLN A 223 -15.62 23.87 -8.52
CA GLN A 223 -15.07 24.41 -9.77
C GLN A 223 -14.04 25.52 -9.58
N ASN A 224 -13.89 26.05 -8.36
CA ASN A 224 -12.87 27.04 -8.05
C ASN A 224 -11.49 26.39 -7.84
N ASN A 225 -11.42 25.08 -7.70
CA ASN A 225 -10.18 24.34 -7.63
C ASN A 225 -9.60 24.16 -9.03
N TYR A 226 -8.27 24.20 -9.15
CA TYR A 226 -7.59 23.95 -10.42
C TYR A 226 -7.75 22.49 -10.91
N LEU A 227 -8.02 21.56 -10.00
CA LEU A 227 -8.46 20.19 -10.28
C LEU A 227 -9.91 20.04 -9.84
N HIS A 228 -10.77 19.75 -10.81
CA HIS A 228 -12.19 19.57 -10.56
C HIS A 228 -12.82 18.55 -11.50
N LEU A 229 -13.86 17.91 -11.03
CA LEU A 229 -14.72 17.04 -11.84
C LEU A 229 -15.75 17.85 -12.61
N PRO A 230 -16.13 17.44 -13.83
CA PRO A 230 -17.18 18.10 -14.61
C PRO A 230 -18.52 18.02 -13.87
N LYS A 231 -19.36 19.07 -14.01
CA LYS A 231 -20.72 19.08 -13.47
C LYS A 231 -21.71 18.27 -14.32
N SER A 232 -21.47 18.22 -15.63
CA SER A 232 -22.36 17.52 -16.57
C SER A 232 -21.97 16.06 -16.72
N LEU A 233 -22.92 15.16 -16.56
CA LEU A 233 -22.70 13.72 -16.79
C LEU A 233 -22.32 13.40 -18.24
N ARG A 234 -22.64 14.25 -19.20
CA ARG A 234 -22.28 14.09 -20.61
C ARG A 234 -20.78 14.20 -20.86
N ASP A 235 -20.06 14.87 -19.97
CA ASP A 235 -18.61 15.06 -20.06
C ASP A 235 -17.81 13.88 -19.48
N TYR A 236 -18.50 12.92 -18.84
CA TYR A 236 -17.89 11.71 -18.28
C TYR A 236 -17.61 10.69 -19.38
N LYS A 237 -16.48 10.87 -20.07
CA LYS A 237 -16.01 9.97 -21.12
C LYS A 237 -14.69 9.37 -20.71
N LEU A 238 -14.61 8.04 -20.78
CA LEU A 238 -13.36 7.31 -20.53
C LEU A 238 -12.39 7.53 -21.70
N ASP A 239 -11.21 8.07 -21.39
CA ASP A 239 -10.11 8.12 -22.34
C ASP A 239 -9.27 6.84 -22.19
N ILE A 240 -9.38 5.96 -23.18
CA ILE A 240 -8.75 4.63 -23.16
C ILE A 240 -7.23 4.74 -23.05
N ARG A 241 -6.61 5.78 -23.60
CA ARG A 241 -5.17 5.99 -23.52
C ARG A 241 -4.75 6.30 -22.08
N ILE A 242 -5.43 7.26 -21.44
CA ILE A 242 -5.18 7.63 -20.02
C ILE A 242 -5.47 6.42 -19.12
N ALA A 243 -6.56 5.69 -19.38
CA ALA A 243 -6.93 4.48 -18.66
C ALA A 243 -5.81 3.42 -18.72
N LYS A 244 -5.33 3.13 -19.94
CA LYS A 244 -4.24 2.16 -20.16
C LYS A 244 -2.94 2.59 -19.47
N ASP A 245 -2.57 3.85 -19.56
CA ASP A 245 -1.35 4.37 -18.93
C ASP A 245 -1.46 4.30 -17.40
N SER A 246 -2.62 4.66 -16.82
CA SER A 246 -2.88 4.57 -15.39
C SER A 246 -2.78 3.12 -14.90
N LEU A 247 -3.46 2.19 -15.56
CA LEU A 247 -3.41 0.76 -15.21
C LEU A 247 -1.99 0.21 -15.36
N THR A 248 -1.27 0.61 -16.41
CA THR A 248 0.10 0.13 -16.65
C THR A 248 1.06 0.60 -15.55
N ILE A 249 0.97 1.86 -15.11
CA ILE A 249 1.82 2.39 -14.03
C ILE A 249 1.44 1.77 -12.68
N GLY A 250 0.16 1.59 -12.41
CA GLY A 250 -0.33 0.98 -11.18
C GLY A 250 -0.08 -0.53 -11.08
N MET A 251 0.29 -1.20 -12.19
CA MET A 251 0.55 -2.64 -12.19
C MET A 251 1.66 -3.05 -11.22
N GLY A 252 2.67 -2.19 -11.00
CA GLY A 252 3.76 -2.48 -10.05
C GLY A 252 3.25 -2.74 -8.62
N PRO A 253 2.57 -1.78 -7.96
CA PRO A 253 1.98 -1.99 -6.63
C PRO A 253 0.95 -3.11 -6.58
N PHE A 254 0.13 -3.25 -7.61
CA PHE A 254 -0.85 -4.33 -7.69
C PHE A 254 -0.19 -5.71 -7.65
N LEU A 255 0.80 -5.94 -8.50
CA LEU A 255 1.54 -7.20 -8.55
C LEU A 255 2.34 -7.44 -7.27
N MET A 256 2.88 -6.39 -6.65
CA MET A 256 3.58 -6.50 -5.38
C MET A 256 2.65 -6.98 -4.25
N ASN A 257 1.47 -6.38 -4.13
CA ASN A 257 0.49 -6.78 -3.11
C ASN A 257 -0.05 -8.20 -3.36
N SER A 258 -0.34 -8.54 -4.62
CA SER A 258 -0.81 -9.87 -5.00
C SER A 258 0.27 -10.94 -4.73
N ALA A 259 1.52 -10.65 -5.07
CA ALA A 259 2.66 -11.53 -4.79
C ALA A 259 2.88 -11.72 -3.28
N ALA A 260 2.73 -10.67 -2.46
CA ALA A 260 2.86 -10.77 -1.01
C ALA A 260 1.86 -11.76 -0.40
N CYS A 261 0.61 -11.78 -0.90
CA CYS A 261 -0.38 -12.77 -0.45
C CYS A 261 0.06 -14.21 -0.77
N ILE A 262 0.53 -14.45 -1.99
CA ILE A 262 1.00 -15.77 -2.45
C ILE A 262 2.23 -16.21 -1.63
N VAL A 263 3.18 -15.31 -1.43
CA VAL A 263 4.41 -15.58 -0.67
C VAL A 263 4.09 -15.95 0.78
N THR A 264 3.14 -15.26 1.41
CA THR A 264 2.71 -15.57 2.77
C THR A 264 2.15 -16.99 2.89
N LEU A 265 1.38 -17.44 1.90
CA LEU A 265 0.89 -18.83 1.86
C LEU A 265 2.06 -19.83 1.80
N PHE A 266 3.06 -19.58 0.96
CA PHE A 266 4.23 -20.44 0.86
C PHE A 266 5.06 -20.46 2.14
N ILE A 267 5.26 -19.30 2.77
CA ILE A 267 5.96 -19.22 4.07
C ILE A 267 5.24 -20.05 5.11
N ASN A 268 3.91 -19.89 5.24
CA ASN A 268 3.13 -20.62 6.22
C ASN A 268 3.22 -22.15 5.97
N GLN A 269 3.14 -22.60 4.71
CA GLN A 269 3.28 -24.03 4.39
C GLN A 269 4.65 -24.57 4.77
N GLN A 270 5.73 -23.85 4.50
CA GLN A 270 7.07 -24.29 4.84
C GLN A 270 7.35 -24.22 6.35
N MET A 271 6.82 -23.20 7.04
CA MET A 271 6.89 -23.10 8.51
C MET A 271 6.18 -24.27 9.16
N LEU A 272 4.96 -24.61 8.68
CA LEU A 272 4.21 -25.76 9.17
C LEU A 272 4.99 -27.05 8.98
N LYS A 273 5.52 -27.27 7.77
CA LYS A 273 6.22 -28.50 7.40
C LYS A 273 7.50 -28.75 8.21
N TYR A 274 8.26 -27.71 8.49
CA TYR A 274 9.60 -27.84 9.09
C TYR A 274 9.68 -27.39 10.56
N GLY A 275 8.67 -26.69 11.08
CA GLY A 275 8.67 -26.15 12.44
C GLY A 275 7.36 -26.29 13.21
N GLY A 276 6.31 -26.85 12.56
CA GLY A 276 5.00 -27.04 13.19
C GLY A 276 4.24 -25.73 13.44
N ASP A 277 3.18 -25.82 14.22
CA ASP A 277 2.26 -24.70 14.51
C ASP A 277 2.94 -23.54 15.25
N LEU A 278 3.88 -23.85 16.14
CA LEU A 278 4.65 -22.83 16.87
C LEU A 278 5.49 -21.95 15.92
N ALA A 279 6.05 -22.54 14.86
CA ALA A 279 6.82 -21.77 13.88
C ALA A 279 5.93 -20.81 13.07
N ILE A 280 4.69 -21.17 12.78
CA ILE A 280 3.71 -20.25 12.16
C ILE A 280 3.38 -19.10 13.11
N GLY A 281 3.17 -19.41 14.40
CA GLY A 281 2.95 -18.39 15.44
C GLY A 281 4.11 -17.42 15.56
N ALA A 282 5.34 -17.96 15.57
CA ALA A 282 6.57 -17.17 15.59
C ALA A 282 6.68 -16.26 14.35
N TYR A 283 6.37 -16.79 13.16
CA TYR A 283 6.33 -15.98 11.93
C TYR A 283 5.31 -14.85 12.01
N GLY A 284 4.13 -15.12 12.56
CA GLY A 284 3.11 -14.09 12.77
C GLY A 284 3.59 -12.93 13.64
N ILE A 285 4.31 -13.22 14.74
CA ILE A 285 4.91 -12.20 15.61
C ILE A 285 6.00 -11.41 14.88
N VAL A 286 6.95 -12.10 14.26
CA VAL A 286 8.07 -11.47 13.51
C VAL A 286 7.54 -10.57 12.40
N ASN A 287 6.54 -11.04 11.64
CA ASN A 287 5.94 -10.28 10.56
C ASN A 287 5.28 -8.99 11.07
N ARG A 288 4.58 -9.03 12.21
CA ARG A 288 3.94 -7.83 12.80
C ARG A 288 4.96 -6.79 13.23
N ILE A 289 6.06 -7.22 13.87
CA ILE A 289 7.14 -6.31 14.29
C ILE A 289 7.81 -5.67 13.06
N SER A 290 8.17 -6.47 12.06
CA SER A 290 8.80 -5.97 10.83
C SER A 290 7.86 -5.05 10.04
N PHE A 291 6.56 -5.37 9.99
CA PHE A 291 5.56 -4.61 9.25
C PHE A 291 5.38 -3.20 9.81
N PHE A 292 5.55 -2.99 11.11
CA PHE A 292 5.52 -1.66 11.72
C PHE A 292 6.57 -0.72 11.08
N PHE A 293 7.81 -1.16 10.96
CA PHE A 293 8.87 -0.36 10.31
C PHE A 293 8.67 -0.21 8.81
N ILE A 294 8.14 -1.26 8.16
CA ILE A 294 7.76 -1.22 6.73
C ILE A 294 6.70 -0.14 6.48
N MET A 295 5.70 0.02 7.37
CA MET A 295 4.67 1.05 7.24
C MET A 295 5.24 2.47 7.29
N ILE A 296 6.23 2.72 8.16
CA ILE A 296 6.92 4.01 8.21
C ILE A 296 7.66 4.27 6.89
N ASN A 297 8.37 3.27 6.37
CA ASN A 297 9.05 3.37 5.07
C ASN A 297 8.07 3.60 3.92
N MET A 298 6.89 2.96 3.95
CA MET A 298 5.82 3.21 2.97
C MET A 298 5.32 4.65 3.05
N GLY A 299 5.23 5.23 4.24
CA GLY A 299 4.87 6.64 4.43
C GLY A 299 5.89 7.59 3.76
N PHE A 300 7.20 7.32 3.92
CA PHE A 300 8.23 8.09 3.20
C PHE A 300 8.11 7.95 1.68
N ASN A 301 7.83 6.74 1.18
CA ASN A 301 7.62 6.49 -0.24
C ASN A 301 6.40 7.23 -0.80
N GLN A 302 5.28 7.21 -0.07
CA GLN A 302 4.07 7.96 -0.44
C GLN A 302 4.30 9.48 -0.42
N GLY A 303 5.17 9.97 0.49
CA GLY A 303 5.58 11.38 0.51
C GLY A 303 6.50 11.75 -0.66
N MET A 304 7.42 10.86 -1.04
CA MET A 304 8.35 11.06 -2.16
C MET A 304 7.63 11.11 -3.51
N GLN A 305 6.64 10.26 -3.71
CA GLN A 305 5.98 10.03 -5.01
C GLN A 305 5.49 11.31 -5.69
N PRO A 306 4.66 12.17 -5.09
CA PRO A 306 4.19 13.39 -5.73
C PRO A 306 5.33 14.40 -5.98
N ILE A 307 6.32 14.48 -5.09
CA ILE A 307 7.45 15.37 -5.24
C ILE A 307 8.34 14.95 -6.41
N ALA A 308 8.66 13.65 -6.50
CA ALA A 308 9.46 13.09 -7.58
C ALA A 308 8.73 13.22 -8.93
N GLY A 309 7.46 12.83 -8.99
CA GLY A 309 6.63 12.90 -10.19
C GLY A 309 6.49 14.33 -10.72
N TYR A 310 6.15 15.29 -9.85
CA TYR A 310 6.04 16.70 -10.22
C TYR A 310 7.33 17.26 -10.79
N ASN A 311 8.46 17.10 -10.05
CA ASN A 311 9.75 17.65 -10.48
C ASN A 311 10.28 16.94 -11.74
N PHE A 312 9.96 15.67 -11.93
CA PHE A 312 10.27 14.95 -13.16
C PHE A 312 9.47 15.50 -14.35
N GLY A 313 8.15 15.69 -14.17
CA GLY A 313 7.30 16.32 -15.19
C GLY A 313 7.71 17.76 -15.53
N ALA A 314 8.23 18.51 -14.55
CA ALA A 314 8.74 19.86 -14.71
C ALA A 314 10.17 19.94 -15.29
N GLY A 315 10.83 18.80 -15.59
CA GLY A 315 12.21 18.76 -16.07
C GLY A 315 13.26 19.16 -15.01
N LYS A 316 12.91 19.21 -13.71
CA LYS A 316 13.82 19.62 -12.62
C LYS A 316 14.59 18.41 -12.06
N TYR A 317 15.48 17.82 -12.85
CA TYR A 317 16.17 16.55 -12.52
C TYR A 317 17.09 16.64 -11.31
N THR A 318 17.66 17.81 -11.05
CA THR A 318 18.47 18.06 -9.84
C THR A 318 17.63 17.87 -8.58
N ARG A 319 16.37 18.32 -8.58
CA ARG A 319 15.44 18.15 -7.45
C ARG A 319 14.98 16.70 -7.33
N VAL A 320 14.76 16.02 -8.46
CA VAL A 320 14.41 14.57 -8.48
C VAL A 320 15.51 13.73 -7.83
N LYS A 321 16.78 13.96 -8.16
CA LYS A 321 17.94 13.29 -7.53
C LYS A 321 18.01 13.59 -6.04
N ARG A 322 17.72 14.83 -5.63
CA ARG A 322 17.81 15.27 -4.24
C ARG A 322 16.70 14.64 -3.37
N VAL A 323 15.46 14.58 -3.86
CA VAL A 323 14.37 13.93 -3.11
C VAL A 323 14.61 12.44 -2.95
N PHE A 324 15.09 11.76 -4.00
CA PHE A 324 15.46 10.35 -3.93
C PHE A 324 16.52 10.11 -2.84
N LYS A 325 17.65 10.85 -2.89
CA LYS A 325 18.73 10.71 -1.90
C LYS A 325 18.25 10.92 -0.47
N LEU A 326 17.43 11.95 -0.25
CA LEU A 326 16.91 12.27 1.08
C LEU A 326 15.96 11.17 1.58
N THR A 327 15.08 10.68 0.72
CA THR A 327 14.14 9.59 1.08
C THR A 327 14.90 8.31 1.40
N VAL A 328 15.95 7.97 0.62
CA VAL A 328 16.81 6.82 0.92
C VAL A 328 17.44 6.95 2.30
N ILE A 329 17.99 8.11 2.64
CA ILE A 329 18.60 8.35 3.95
C ILE A 329 17.57 8.13 5.06
N CYS A 330 16.39 8.75 4.97
CA CYS A 330 15.34 8.61 5.98
C CYS A 330 14.85 7.16 6.11
N ALA A 331 14.59 6.48 4.99
CA ALA A 331 14.15 5.10 4.99
C ALA A 331 15.21 4.14 5.54
N THR A 332 16.49 4.37 5.22
CA THR A 332 17.60 3.59 5.77
C THR A 332 17.73 3.79 7.28
N ILE A 333 17.58 5.02 7.78
CA ILE A 333 17.59 5.30 9.24
C ILE A 333 16.48 4.50 9.93
N VAL A 334 15.25 4.54 9.41
CA VAL A 334 14.13 3.76 9.96
C VAL A 334 14.42 2.27 9.94
N SER A 335 14.95 1.77 8.83
CA SER A 335 15.30 0.35 8.71
C SER A 335 16.45 -0.05 9.63
N CYS A 336 17.44 0.82 9.85
CA CYS A 336 18.50 0.60 10.85
C CYS A 336 17.94 0.56 12.27
N VAL A 337 16.98 1.44 12.61
CA VAL A 337 16.28 1.37 13.91
C VAL A 337 15.55 0.05 14.05
N GLY A 338 14.83 -0.39 13.00
CA GLY A 338 14.16 -1.70 12.99
C GLY A 338 15.13 -2.86 13.18
N PHE A 339 16.29 -2.81 12.54
CA PHE A 339 17.37 -3.78 12.73
C PHE A 339 17.90 -3.78 14.17
N ILE A 340 18.20 -2.61 14.74
CA ILE A 340 18.69 -2.48 16.12
C ILE A 340 17.67 -3.06 17.10
N VAL A 341 16.39 -2.75 16.94
CA VAL A 341 15.32 -3.32 17.77
C VAL A 341 15.24 -4.83 17.62
N SER A 342 15.34 -5.35 16.39
CA SER A 342 15.28 -6.80 16.13
C SER A 342 16.49 -7.57 16.65
N GLU A 343 17.68 -6.97 16.65
CA GLU A 343 18.94 -7.65 17.04
C GLU A 343 19.24 -7.51 18.52
N PHE A 344 19.01 -6.32 19.10
CA PHE A 344 19.42 -6.01 20.46
C PHE A 344 18.28 -6.03 21.49
N MET A 345 17.02 -5.92 21.03
CA MET A 345 15.85 -5.89 21.91
C MET A 345 14.75 -6.88 21.48
N PRO A 346 15.09 -8.07 20.92
CA PRO A 346 14.08 -8.98 20.42
C PRO A 346 13.20 -9.52 21.55
N ASP A 347 13.81 -9.89 22.69
CA ASP A 347 13.13 -10.37 23.88
C ASP A 347 12.06 -9.41 24.40
N LEU A 348 12.36 -8.12 24.44
CA LEU A 348 11.40 -7.08 24.83
C LEU A 348 10.24 -6.96 23.83
N THR A 349 10.54 -6.96 22.54
CA THR A 349 9.51 -6.77 21.49
C THR A 349 8.63 -8.01 21.33
N VAL A 350 9.19 -9.20 21.42
CA VAL A 350 8.45 -10.47 21.33
C VAL A 350 7.57 -10.68 22.57
N SER A 351 8.05 -10.31 23.78
CA SER A 351 7.26 -10.41 25.01
C SER A 351 6.00 -9.55 25.05
N LEU A 352 5.88 -8.55 24.16
CA LEU A 352 4.62 -7.83 23.97
C LEU A 352 3.51 -8.68 23.34
N PHE A 353 3.85 -9.79 22.68
CA PHE A 353 2.91 -10.64 21.94
C PHE A 353 2.68 -11.99 22.59
N THR A 354 3.63 -12.53 23.36
CA THR A 354 3.53 -13.84 23.96
C THR A 354 4.31 -13.96 25.26
N ASN A 355 3.76 -14.74 26.20
CA ASN A 355 4.44 -15.16 27.43
C ASN A 355 4.88 -16.64 27.37
N ASP A 356 4.57 -17.36 26.28
CA ASP A 356 4.99 -18.74 26.09
C ASP A 356 6.51 -18.79 25.82
N PRO A 357 7.31 -19.47 26.65
CA PRO A 357 8.77 -19.50 26.52
C PRO A 357 9.25 -20.11 25.21
N GLU A 358 8.58 -21.16 24.72
CA GLU A 358 8.99 -21.87 23.50
C GLU A 358 8.70 -21.05 22.25
N LEU A 359 7.51 -20.46 22.19
CA LEU A 359 7.11 -19.55 21.11
C LEU A 359 7.99 -18.29 21.09
N LYS A 360 8.33 -17.77 22.27
CA LYS A 360 9.21 -16.62 22.45
C LYS A 360 10.60 -16.87 21.91
N GLU A 361 11.22 -18.03 22.25
CA GLU A 361 12.54 -18.40 21.77
C GLU A 361 12.58 -18.55 20.24
N LEU A 362 11.53 -19.16 19.65
CA LEU A 362 11.42 -19.29 18.19
C LEU A 362 11.26 -17.95 17.50
N ALA A 363 10.42 -17.07 18.04
CA ALA A 363 10.19 -15.74 17.49
C ALA A 363 11.43 -14.84 17.61
N ASP A 364 12.17 -14.93 18.73
CA ASP A 364 13.41 -14.21 18.97
C ASP A 364 14.49 -14.55 17.93
N LYS A 365 14.75 -15.85 17.75
CA LYS A 365 15.67 -16.34 16.72
C LYS A 365 15.19 -15.98 15.31
N GLY A 366 13.90 -16.09 15.05
CA GLY A 366 13.28 -15.74 13.77
C GLY A 366 13.44 -14.26 13.45
N LEU A 367 13.19 -13.38 14.43
CA LEU A 367 13.28 -11.93 14.29
C LEU A 367 14.70 -11.48 13.93
N ARG A 368 15.71 -12.01 14.63
CA ARG A 368 17.13 -11.72 14.35
C ARG A 368 17.51 -12.17 12.94
N LEU A 369 17.20 -13.41 12.58
CA LEU A 369 17.56 -13.97 11.28
C LEU A 369 16.84 -13.28 10.12
N ALA A 370 15.52 -13.07 10.23
CA ALA A 370 14.73 -12.48 9.16
C ALA A 370 15.13 -11.02 8.88
N ASN A 371 15.47 -10.26 9.94
CA ASN A 371 15.76 -8.83 9.83
C ASN A 371 17.26 -8.51 9.71
N LEU A 372 18.12 -9.50 9.47
CA LEU A 372 19.56 -9.29 9.33
C LEU A 372 19.91 -8.30 8.20
N ALA A 373 19.21 -8.35 7.09
CA ALA A 373 19.37 -7.41 5.96
C ALA A 373 18.42 -6.19 6.02
N PHE A 374 17.68 -6.01 7.11
CA PHE A 374 16.66 -4.97 7.22
C PHE A 374 17.17 -3.54 6.95
N PRO A 375 18.41 -3.14 7.35
CA PRO A 375 18.96 -1.84 6.98
C PRO A 375 18.93 -1.55 5.48
N LEU A 376 18.98 -2.58 4.66
CA LEU A 376 19.01 -2.47 3.22
C LEU A 376 17.61 -2.46 2.59
N VAL A 377 16.57 -2.92 3.29
CA VAL A 377 15.19 -3.00 2.81
C VAL A 377 14.64 -1.61 2.50
N GLY A 378 14.95 -0.61 3.34
CA GLY A 378 14.55 0.79 3.10
C GLY A 378 15.01 1.31 1.75
N PHE A 379 16.26 1.08 1.38
CA PHE A 379 16.82 1.46 0.08
C PHE A 379 16.07 0.77 -1.07
N GLN A 380 15.83 -0.52 -0.99
CA GLN A 380 15.14 -1.31 -2.03
C GLN A 380 13.71 -0.81 -2.25
N MET A 381 12.97 -0.54 -1.16
CA MET A 381 11.60 0.00 -1.23
C MET A 381 11.58 1.38 -1.90
N VAL A 382 12.48 2.28 -1.52
CA VAL A 382 12.59 3.61 -2.13
C VAL A 382 12.96 3.51 -3.60
N ALA A 383 13.90 2.64 -3.98
CA ALA A 383 14.31 2.43 -5.36
C ALA A 383 13.13 2.00 -6.25
N THR A 384 12.34 1.02 -5.78
CA THR A 384 11.16 0.52 -6.49
C THR A 384 10.11 1.60 -6.71
N ASN A 385 9.76 2.33 -5.62
CA ASN A 385 8.78 3.40 -5.68
C ASN A 385 9.28 4.62 -6.49
N PHE A 386 10.59 4.86 -6.52
CA PHE A 386 11.18 5.91 -7.33
C PHE A 386 11.00 5.64 -8.82
N PHE A 387 11.31 4.43 -9.31
CA PHE A 387 11.04 4.07 -10.71
C PHE A 387 9.55 4.20 -11.06
N GLN A 388 8.66 3.84 -10.14
CA GLN A 388 7.23 4.02 -10.30
C GLN A 388 6.84 5.50 -10.42
N SER A 389 7.36 6.36 -9.53
CA SER A 389 7.09 7.81 -9.51
C SER A 389 7.53 8.52 -10.80
N LEU A 390 8.50 7.95 -11.52
CA LEU A 390 8.97 8.42 -12.80
C LEU A 390 8.25 7.78 -14.00
N GLY A 391 7.23 6.95 -13.77
CA GLY A 391 6.51 6.23 -14.83
C GLY A 391 7.32 5.14 -15.53
N MET A 392 8.43 4.68 -14.93
CA MET A 392 9.29 3.63 -15.49
C MET A 392 8.77 2.24 -15.10
N VAL A 393 7.61 1.88 -15.63
CA VAL A 393 6.79 0.72 -15.23
C VAL A 393 7.56 -0.59 -15.24
N HIS A 394 8.24 -0.93 -16.34
CA HIS A 394 8.94 -2.21 -16.47
C HIS A 394 10.00 -2.41 -15.37
N LYS A 395 10.72 -1.34 -15.01
CA LYS A 395 11.73 -1.39 -13.94
C LYS A 395 11.09 -1.51 -12.56
N SER A 396 10.00 -0.79 -12.32
CA SER A 396 9.24 -0.88 -11.07
C SER A 396 8.67 -2.29 -10.87
N ILE A 397 8.03 -2.86 -11.89
CA ILE A 397 7.50 -4.23 -11.85
C ILE A 397 8.62 -5.25 -11.63
N LEU A 398 9.72 -5.14 -12.38
CA LEU A 398 10.85 -6.05 -12.21
C LEU A 398 11.39 -6.02 -10.77
N LEU A 399 11.57 -4.85 -10.18
CA LEU A 399 12.06 -4.72 -8.81
C LEU A 399 11.05 -5.21 -7.77
N SER A 400 9.76 -4.95 -7.98
CA SER A 400 8.70 -5.41 -7.08
C SER A 400 8.59 -6.92 -7.04
N LEU A 401 8.61 -7.56 -8.20
CA LEU A 401 8.43 -9.01 -8.31
C LEU A 401 9.70 -9.80 -8.07
N SER A 402 10.88 -9.26 -8.42
CA SER A 402 12.15 -9.98 -8.26
C SER A 402 12.41 -10.34 -6.80
N ARG A 403 12.17 -9.44 -5.87
CA ARG A 403 12.36 -9.70 -4.44
C ARG A 403 11.48 -10.85 -3.97
N GLN A 404 10.20 -10.82 -4.31
CA GLN A 404 9.20 -11.74 -3.75
C GLN A 404 9.17 -13.08 -4.51
N LEU A 405 9.02 -13.03 -5.84
CA LEU A 405 8.80 -14.23 -6.64
C LEU A 405 10.09 -14.82 -7.18
N LEU A 406 11.05 -13.99 -7.63
CA LEU A 406 12.27 -14.50 -8.24
C LEU A 406 13.30 -14.97 -7.22
N PHE A 407 13.43 -14.24 -6.09
CA PHE A 407 14.43 -14.56 -5.08
C PHE A 407 13.81 -15.28 -3.87
N LEU A 408 12.78 -14.71 -3.23
CA LEU A 408 12.27 -15.23 -1.96
C LEU A 408 11.59 -16.60 -2.13
N VAL A 409 10.70 -16.78 -3.10
CA VAL A 409 9.97 -18.05 -3.28
C VAL A 409 10.92 -19.24 -3.50
N PRO A 410 11.89 -19.20 -4.44
CA PRO A 410 12.82 -20.33 -4.59
C PRO A 410 13.60 -20.60 -3.30
N LEU A 411 14.09 -19.58 -2.60
CA LEU A 411 14.85 -19.73 -1.37
C LEU A 411 14.04 -20.37 -0.25
N ILE A 412 12.74 -20.01 -0.13
CA ILE A 412 11.82 -20.61 0.85
C ILE A 412 11.62 -22.11 0.61
N TYR A 413 11.75 -22.59 -0.63
CA TYR A 413 11.68 -24.02 -0.92
C TYR A 413 13.01 -24.73 -0.79
N PHE A 414 14.13 -24.12 -1.20
CA PHE A 414 15.44 -24.77 -1.21
C PHE A 414 16.13 -24.78 0.17
N LEU A 415 16.18 -23.64 0.87
CA LEU A 415 16.91 -23.55 2.13
C LEU A 415 16.36 -24.42 3.26
N PRO A 416 15.04 -24.58 3.42
CA PRO A 416 14.50 -25.44 4.48
C PRO A 416 14.87 -26.93 4.32
N VAL A 417 15.18 -27.39 3.11
CA VAL A 417 15.63 -28.77 2.89
C VAL A 417 16.94 -29.06 3.64
N PHE A 418 17.81 -28.04 3.76
CA PHE A 418 19.12 -28.16 4.41
C PHE A 418 19.13 -27.69 5.86
N PHE A 419 18.32 -26.67 6.17
CA PHE A 419 18.37 -25.95 7.46
C PHE A 419 17.05 -26.02 8.27
N GLY A 420 16.06 -26.80 7.81
CA GLY A 420 14.74 -26.88 8.46
C GLY A 420 14.05 -25.50 8.51
N HIS A 421 13.30 -25.23 9.57
CA HIS A 421 12.59 -23.95 9.77
C HIS A 421 13.54 -22.72 9.77
N ARG A 422 14.81 -22.88 10.18
CA ARG A 422 15.82 -21.81 10.08
C ARG A 422 16.09 -21.40 8.64
N GLY A 423 16.00 -22.33 7.70
CA GLY A 423 16.16 -22.05 6.26
C GLY A 423 15.10 -21.09 5.74
N VAL A 424 13.86 -21.15 6.28
CA VAL A 424 12.81 -20.18 5.92
C VAL A 424 13.21 -18.77 6.37
N TRP A 425 13.70 -18.61 7.60
CA TRP A 425 14.17 -17.32 8.11
C TRP A 425 15.36 -16.75 7.33
N MET A 426 16.31 -17.61 6.97
CA MET A 426 17.49 -17.21 6.19
C MET A 426 17.12 -16.77 4.76
N SER A 427 15.98 -17.21 4.23
CA SER A 427 15.53 -16.83 2.90
C SER A 427 15.29 -15.33 2.75
N PHE A 428 14.86 -14.65 3.82
CA PHE A 428 14.56 -13.21 3.78
C PHE A 428 15.83 -12.37 3.54
N PRO A 429 16.87 -12.42 4.36
CA PRO A 429 18.07 -11.59 4.16
C PRO A 429 18.80 -11.90 2.85
N ILE A 430 18.80 -13.15 2.38
CA ILE A 430 19.39 -13.52 1.10
C ILE A 430 18.61 -12.92 -0.06
N ALA A 431 17.26 -13.04 -0.05
CA ALA A 431 16.41 -12.46 -1.06
C ALA A 431 16.53 -10.92 -1.09
N ASP A 432 16.55 -10.29 0.08
CA ASP A 432 16.69 -8.83 0.21
C ASP A 432 18.05 -8.37 -0.35
N THR A 433 19.14 -9.06 -0.04
CA THR A 433 20.47 -8.75 -0.58
C THR A 433 20.52 -8.88 -2.10
N ALA A 434 19.94 -9.94 -2.66
CA ALA A 434 19.84 -10.12 -4.11
C ALA A 434 19.01 -9.02 -4.79
N ALA A 435 17.88 -8.65 -4.19
CA ALA A 435 17.02 -7.56 -4.69
C ALA A 435 17.73 -6.21 -4.67
N ILE A 436 18.58 -5.95 -3.67
CA ILE A 436 19.35 -4.71 -3.57
C ILE A 436 20.41 -4.61 -4.64
N VAL A 437 21.11 -5.71 -4.92
CA VAL A 437 22.09 -5.75 -6.02
C VAL A 437 21.41 -5.37 -7.33
N LEU A 438 20.26 -5.99 -7.62
CA LEU A 438 19.47 -5.66 -8.82
C LEU A 438 19.01 -4.21 -8.85
N SER A 439 18.50 -3.70 -7.72
CA SER A 439 18.05 -2.30 -7.57
C SER A 439 19.19 -1.32 -7.81
N THR A 440 20.37 -1.62 -7.27
CA THR A 440 21.57 -0.79 -7.42
C THR A 440 22.01 -0.74 -8.89
N ILE A 441 22.05 -1.88 -9.58
CA ILE A 441 22.41 -1.93 -11.02
C ILE A 441 21.47 -1.05 -11.85
N LEU A 442 20.17 -1.18 -11.63
CA LEU A 442 19.17 -0.40 -12.37
C LEU A 442 19.24 1.10 -12.05
N LEU A 443 19.48 1.46 -10.77
CA LEU A 443 19.64 2.85 -10.37
C LEU A 443 20.92 3.47 -10.94
N LEU A 444 22.04 2.76 -10.92
CA LEU A 444 23.28 3.23 -11.53
C LEU A 444 23.09 3.51 -13.03
N SER A 445 22.37 2.61 -13.73
CA SER A 445 22.00 2.82 -15.14
C SER A 445 21.16 4.08 -15.32
N LEU A 446 20.16 4.32 -14.45
CA LEU A 446 19.32 5.51 -14.50
C LEU A 446 20.11 6.78 -14.19
N PHE A 447 20.93 6.78 -13.13
CA PHE A 447 21.73 7.97 -12.77
C PHE A 447 22.82 8.30 -13.79
N ARG A 448 23.35 7.32 -14.52
CA ARG A 448 24.23 7.59 -15.68
C ARG A 448 23.48 8.37 -16.76
N LYS A 449 22.20 8.07 -17.01
CA LYS A 449 21.36 8.84 -17.93
C LYS A 449 21.07 10.24 -17.40
N PHE A 450 20.73 10.37 -16.11
CA PHE A 450 20.51 11.67 -15.47
C PHE A 450 21.74 12.58 -15.45
N ARG A 451 22.95 12.04 -15.51
CA ARG A 451 24.17 12.87 -15.62
C ARG A 451 24.30 13.59 -16.98
N LYS A 452 23.64 13.05 -18.01
CA LYS A 452 23.64 13.63 -19.36
C LYS A 452 22.51 14.63 -19.59
N LEU A 453 21.65 14.84 -18.60
CA LEU A 453 20.50 15.73 -18.67
C LEU A 453 20.71 16.93 -17.77
N ASN A 454 20.43 18.12 -18.32
CA ASN A 454 20.32 19.37 -17.57
C ASN A 454 18.87 19.62 -17.19
N ASP A 455 18.66 20.47 -16.18
CA ASP A 455 17.31 20.90 -15.82
C ASP A 455 16.69 21.64 -17.02
N GLY A 456 15.50 21.21 -17.46
CA GLY A 456 14.80 21.72 -18.65
C GLY A 456 14.83 20.81 -19.88
N ASP A 457 15.67 19.77 -19.91
CA ASP A 457 15.72 18.83 -21.03
C ASP A 457 14.46 17.94 -21.09
N ASP A 458 14.11 17.41 -22.27
CA ASP A 458 12.95 16.56 -22.46
C ASP A 458 13.13 15.19 -21.75
N PRO A 459 12.19 14.76 -20.89
CA PRO A 459 12.24 13.48 -20.22
C PRO A 459 12.11 12.26 -21.15
N ALA A 460 11.71 12.43 -22.40
CA ALA A 460 11.58 11.35 -23.38
C ALA A 460 12.90 10.56 -23.59
N ILE A 461 14.05 11.18 -23.40
CA ILE A 461 15.38 10.54 -23.49
C ILE A 461 15.56 9.42 -22.44
N LEU A 462 14.82 9.47 -21.35
CA LEU A 462 14.88 8.48 -20.25
C LEU A 462 14.04 7.22 -20.51
N GLY A 463 13.27 7.19 -21.60
CA GLY A 463 12.38 6.07 -21.94
C GLY A 463 11.08 6.06 -21.11
N SER A 464 10.71 7.21 -20.53
CA SER A 464 9.38 7.43 -19.98
C SER A 464 8.38 7.45 -21.14
N LYS A 465 7.37 6.57 -21.11
CA LYS A 465 6.36 6.50 -22.17
C LYS A 465 5.32 7.63 -22.12
N ILE A 466 5.40 8.51 -21.15
CA ILE A 466 4.49 9.66 -21.04
C ILE A 466 5.00 10.71 -22.03
N LYS A 467 4.63 10.54 -23.30
CA LYS A 467 4.77 11.59 -24.28
C LYS A 467 3.92 12.78 -23.86
N GLN A 468 4.43 13.97 -24.10
CA GLN A 468 3.66 15.19 -23.99
C GLN A 468 2.30 14.99 -24.66
N ALA A 469 1.23 15.02 -23.84
CA ALA A 469 -0.13 14.94 -24.31
C ALA A 469 -0.65 16.31 -24.66
#